data_f53d9ceaafc01e0c2f8d78395555d44a
#
_entry.id   f53d9ceaafc01e0c2f8d78395555d44a
#
_cell.length_a   1.000
_cell.length_b   1.000
_cell.length_c   1.000
_cell.angle_alpha   90.00
_cell.angle_beta   90.00
_cell.angle_gamma   90.00
#
_symmetry.space_group_name_H-M   'P 1'
#
loop_
_entity.id
_entity.type
_entity.pdbx_description
1 polymer ?
#
loop_
_entity_poly.entity_id
_entity_poly.type
_entity_poly.pdbx_seq_one_letter_code
_entity_poly.pdbx_strand_id
1 'polypeptide(L)'
;MQMLTKFESKSNRVKGIAFHQKLPLLAASLHNGSIQLWNYQTGTIYERLEDHEGPVRGVCFHPTQPLLVSGGDDFKIKVWNHKTGKVLFTLHGHLDYVRSVFFHHEHPWIISASDDQTIRIWNWQSRTCIAVLTGHNHYVMCAQFHPYEDLIVSASMDQTVRVWDFTTLKQKSTTAQPMSLEDQIARANSTQMDLFANMDVVVKYVLEGHDRGV
;
A
#
# COMPACT_ATOMS: atom_id res chain seq x y z
N MET A 1 31.24 -12.12 -3.63
CA MET A 1 30.11 -11.55 -2.85
C MET A 1 29.79 -12.53 -1.75
N GLN A 2 29.74 -12.08 -0.49
CA GLN A 2 29.55 -12.97 0.67
C GLN A 2 28.17 -12.67 1.28
N MET A 3 27.43 -13.73 1.61
CA MET A 3 26.18 -13.60 2.36
C MET A 3 26.49 -13.17 3.80
N LEU A 4 25.90 -12.06 4.27
CA LEU A 4 26.15 -11.53 5.60
C LEU A 4 25.34 -12.26 6.67
N THR A 5 24.08 -12.54 6.39
CA THR A 5 23.13 -13.14 7.37
C THR A 5 22.05 -13.91 6.65
N LYS A 6 21.55 -14.99 7.29
CA LYS A 6 20.40 -15.79 6.85
C LYS A 6 19.35 -15.78 7.97
N PHE A 7 18.11 -15.52 7.60
CA PHE A 7 16.95 -15.60 8.51
C PHE A 7 16.06 -16.79 8.09
N GLU A 8 15.63 -17.57 9.07
CA GLU A 8 14.71 -18.69 8.83
C GLU A 8 13.35 -18.37 9.46
N SER A 9 12.40 -17.99 8.63
CA SER A 9 11.05 -17.60 9.04
C SER A 9 10.20 -18.76 9.58
N LYS A 10 10.64 -20.02 9.36
CA LYS A 10 9.86 -21.25 9.59
C LYS A 10 8.49 -21.24 8.89
N SER A 11 8.34 -20.39 7.86
CA SER A 11 7.18 -20.32 6.98
C SER A 11 7.59 -20.78 5.58
N ASN A 12 6.67 -21.44 4.87
CA ASN A 12 6.96 -22.01 3.57
C ASN A 12 7.30 -20.97 2.50
N ARG A 13 6.81 -19.72 2.62
CA ARG A 13 7.01 -18.67 1.62
C ARG A 13 7.05 -17.28 2.26
N VAL A 14 8.10 -16.53 1.97
CA VAL A 14 8.15 -15.07 2.15
C VAL A 14 7.53 -14.44 0.91
N LYS A 15 6.63 -13.48 1.09
CA LYS A 15 5.90 -12.79 0.02
C LYS A 15 6.41 -11.39 -0.24
N GLY A 16 6.76 -10.66 0.81
CA GLY A 16 7.26 -9.30 0.73
C GLY A 16 8.30 -9.04 1.80
N ILE A 17 9.15 -8.07 1.54
CA ILE A 17 10.18 -7.62 2.45
C ILE A 17 10.27 -6.09 2.43
N ALA A 18 10.62 -5.50 3.55
CA ALA A 18 10.90 -4.07 3.66
C ALA A 18 11.96 -3.78 4.72
N PHE A 19 12.89 -2.89 4.41
CA PHE A 19 13.80 -2.35 5.42
C PHE A 19 13.19 -1.13 6.11
N HIS A 20 13.44 -1.04 7.42
CA HIS A 20 13.22 0.22 8.13
C HIS A 20 14.35 1.19 7.79
N GLN A 21 14.02 2.46 7.49
CA GLN A 21 15.01 3.43 7.01
C GLN A 21 16.07 3.82 8.03
N LYS A 22 15.75 3.78 9.33
CA LYS A 22 16.61 4.30 10.42
C LYS A 22 17.00 3.24 11.44
N LEU A 23 16.17 2.23 11.66
CA LEU A 23 16.43 1.18 12.64
C LEU A 23 16.93 -0.08 11.94
N PRO A 24 17.70 -0.92 12.61
CA PRO A 24 18.21 -2.17 12.05
C PRO A 24 17.11 -3.24 11.97
N LEU A 25 15.95 -2.87 11.41
CA LEU A 25 14.80 -3.74 11.29
C LEU A 25 14.52 -4.09 9.83
N LEU A 26 14.15 -5.36 9.63
CA LEU A 26 13.63 -5.93 8.40
C LEU A 26 12.24 -6.51 8.70
N ALA A 27 11.24 -6.15 7.90
CA ALA A 27 9.95 -6.81 7.90
C ALA A 27 9.90 -7.87 6.79
N ALA A 28 9.39 -9.04 7.11
CA ALA A 28 9.10 -10.12 6.18
C ALA A 28 7.63 -10.52 6.30
N SER A 29 6.85 -10.29 5.25
CA SER A 29 5.46 -10.75 5.17
C SER A 29 5.39 -12.16 4.61
N LEU A 30 4.55 -13.01 5.23
CA LEU A 30 4.58 -14.44 5.04
C LEU A 30 3.26 -14.98 4.47
N HIS A 31 3.35 -16.16 3.87
CA HIS A 31 2.20 -16.86 3.30
C HIS A 31 1.19 -17.35 4.35
N ASN A 32 1.62 -17.53 5.59
CA ASN A 32 0.76 -17.98 6.70
C ASN A 32 -0.05 -16.85 7.36
N GLY A 33 0.00 -15.61 6.82
CA GLY A 33 -0.73 -14.47 7.37
C GLY A 33 0.02 -13.65 8.41
N SER A 34 1.20 -14.09 8.83
CA SER A 34 2.02 -13.33 9.79
C SER A 34 3.04 -12.41 9.10
N ILE A 35 3.46 -11.39 9.82
CA ILE A 35 4.59 -10.54 9.48
C ILE A 35 5.63 -10.69 10.58
N GLN A 36 6.87 -10.97 10.22
CA GLN A 36 7.98 -11.07 11.16
C GLN A 36 8.87 -9.83 11.03
N LEU A 37 9.12 -9.18 12.13
CA LEU A 37 10.09 -8.10 12.23
C LEU A 37 11.39 -8.68 12.80
N TRP A 38 12.48 -8.47 12.08
CA TRP A 38 13.79 -8.99 12.43
C TRP A 38 14.78 -7.85 12.66
N ASN A 39 15.57 -7.96 13.72
CA ASN A 39 16.78 -7.16 13.81
C ASN A 39 17.86 -7.85 12.98
N TYR A 40 18.27 -7.22 11.86
CA TYR A 40 19.21 -7.83 10.93
C TYR A 40 20.67 -7.77 11.41
N GLN A 41 20.99 -6.97 12.42
CA GLN A 41 22.33 -6.92 13.03
C GLN A 41 22.53 -8.07 14.03
N THR A 42 21.52 -8.34 14.86
CA THR A 42 21.59 -9.41 15.85
C THR A 42 21.10 -10.75 15.34
N GLY A 43 20.37 -10.77 14.22
CA GLY A 43 19.77 -11.98 13.65
C GLY A 43 18.57 -12.51 14.45
N THR A 44 17.96 -11.67 15.30
CA THR A 44 16.87 -12.08 16.19
C THR A 44 15.52 -11.53 15.73
N ILE A 45 14.44 -12.26 16.02
CA ILE A 45 13.07 -11.74 15.84
C ILE A 45 12.85 -10.63 16.85
N TYR A 46 12.42 -9.47 16.36
CA TYR A 46 12.04 -8.32 17.16
C TYR A 46 10.57 -8.40 17.59
N GLU A 47 9.67 -8.73 16.63
CA GLU A 47 8.23 -8.79 16.87
C GLU A 47 7.54 -9.68 15.82
N ARG A 48 6.36 -10.21 16.16
CA ARG A 48 5.46 -10.92 15.25
C ARG A 48 4.11 -10.22 15.22
N LEU A 49 3.62 -9.94 14.00
CA LEU A 49 2.33 -9.30 13.77
C LEU A 49 1.40 -10.34 13.16
N GLU A 50 0.32 -10.66 13.84
CA GLU A 50 -0.63 -11.73 13.47
C GLU A 50 -2.05 -11.20 13.59
N ASP A 51 -2.70 -10.92 12.45
CA ASP A 51 -4.11 -10.48 12.38
C ASP A 51 -4.70 -10.62 10.96
N HIS A 52 -3.86 -10.84 9.91
CA HIS A 52 -4.35 -11.16 8.58
C HIS A 52 -4.90 -12.58 8.48
N GLU A 53 -6.01 -12.73 7.77
CA GLU A 53 -6.71 -14.02 7.54
C GLU A 53 -6.26 -14.68 6.22
N GLY A 54 -4.97 -14.66 5.93
CA GLY A 54 -4.38 -15.24 4.72
C GLY A 54 -3.02 -14.64 4.40
N PRO A 55 -2.40 -15.05 3.29
CA PRO A 55 -1.09 -14.57 2.88
C PRO A 55 -0.97 -13.05 2.89
N VAL A 56 0.08 -12.52 3.50
CA VAL A 56 0.41 -11.10 3.47
C VAL A 56 1.42 -10.88 2.36
N ARG A 57 1.04 -10.08 1.35
CA ARG A 57 1.85 -9.90 0.13
C ARG A 57 2.72 -8.65 0.17
N GLY A 58 2.14 -7.54 0.55
CA GLY A 58 2.82 -6.25 0.64
C GLY A 58 3.09 -5.83 2.07
N VAL A 59 4.24 -5.22 2.31
CA VAL A 59 4.61 -4.64 3.60
C VAL A 59 5.53 -3.44 3.38
N CYS A 60 5.29 -2.35 4.15
CA CYS A 60 6.13 -1.15 4.07
C CYS A 60 6.17 -0.44 5.43
N PHE A 61 7.36 0.02 5.83
CA PHE A 61 7.51 0.90 7.00
C PHE A 61 7.21 2.35 6.63
N HIS A 62 6.62 3.08 7.58
CA HIS A 62 6.52 4.53 7.46
C HIS A 62 7.91 5.17 7.67
N PRO A 63 8.27 6.20 6.88
CA PRO A 63 9.64 6.76 6.90
C PRO A 63 10.04 7.40 8.24
N THR A 64 9.08 7.94 9.00
CA THR A 64 9.38 8.72 10.22
C THR A 64 8.59 8.29 11.46
N GLN A 65 7.42 7.69 11.29
CA GLN A 65 6.55 7.26 12.41
C GLN A 65 6.72 5.76 12.70
N PRO A 66 6.37 5.29 13.91
CA PRO A 66 6.47 3.88 14.27
C PRO A 66 5.34 3.04 13.64
N LEU A 67 5.05 3.30 12.36
CA LEU A 67 3.99 2.64 11.63
C LEU A 67 4.55 1.66 10.60
N LEU A 68 3.77 0.62 10.36
CA LEU A 68 3.96 -0.33 9.27
C LEU A 68 2.61 -0.54 8.61
N VAL A 69 2.57 -0.64 7.29
CA VAL A 69 1.38 -1.00 6.52
C VAL A 69 1.57 -2.36 5.88
N SER A 70 0.50 -3.14 5.83
CA SER A 70 0.46 -4.44 5.15
C SER A 70 -0.81 -4.62 4.32
N GLY A 71 -0.71 -5.43 3.27
CA GLY A 71 -1.83 -5.83 2.43
C GLY A 71 -1.78 -7.33 2.13
N GLY A 72 -2.92 -7.99 2.08
CA GLY A 72 -2.99 -9.44 1.99
C GLY A 72 -4.13 -10.00 1.17
N ASP A 73 -4.21 -11.34 1.17
CA ASP A 73 -5.23 -12.11 0.45
C ASP A 73 -6.62 -12.02 1.10
N ASP A 74 -6.72 -11.43 2.28
CA ASP A 74 -7.98 -11.10 2.94
C ASP A 74 -8.60 -9.78 2.46
N PHE A 75 -8.06 -9.17 1.38
CA PHE A 75 -8.49 -7.92 0.75
C PHE A 75 -8.31 -6.68 1.63
N LYS A 76 -7.73 -6.85 2.82
CA LYS A 76 -7.57 -5.83 3.83
C LYS A 76 -6.20 -5.17 3.75
N ILE A 77 -6.17 -3.89 4.10
CA ILE A 77 -4.93 -3.16 4.38
C ILE A 77 -4.93 -2.87 5.87
N LYS A 78 -3.87 -3.26 6.56
CA LYS A 78 -3.74 -3.03 8.00
C LYS A 78 -2.58 -2.08 8.29
N VAL A 79 -2.82 -1.15 9.20
CA VAL A 79 -1.79 -0.24 9.71
C VAL A 79 -1.49 -0.63 11.15
N TRP A 80 -0.22 -0.85 11.41
CA TRP A 80 0.30 -1.36 12.67
C TRP A 80 1.20 -0.34 13.35
N ASN A 81 1.23 -0.38 14.67
CA ASN A 81 2.36 0.18 15.40
C ASN A 81 3.41 -0.94 15.58
N HIS A 82 4.53 -0.83 14.85
CA HIS A 82 5.55 -1.88 14.86
C HIS A 82 6.33 -2.01 16.18
N LYS A 83 6.24 -1.01 17.09
CA LYS A 83 6.85 -1.08 18.42
C LYS A 83 6.01 -1.84 19.42
N THR A 84 4.68 -1.78 19.30
CA THR A 84 3.74 -2.43 20.22
C THR A 84 3.14 -3.71 19.65
N GLY A 85 3.41 -4.02 18.39
CA GLY A 85 2.87 -5.19 17.70
C GLY A 85 1.36 -5.12 17.40
N LYS A 86 0.70 -3.98 17.68
CA LYS A 86 -0.76 -3.87 17.58
C LYS A 86 -1.23 -3.26 16.27
N VAL A 87 -2.34 -3.81 15.73
CA VAL A 87 -3.11 -3.16 14.66
C VAL A 87 -3.74 -1.89 15.21
N LEU A 88 -3.55 -0.79 14.50
CA LEU A 88 -4.18 0.50 14.84
C LEU A 88 -5.54 0.63 14.17
N PHE A 89 -5.64 0.23 12.91
CA PHE A 89 -6.88 0.21 12.13
C PHE A 89 -6.71 -0.63 10.86
N THR A 90 -7.85 -0.95 10.26
CA THR A 90 -7.94 -1.66 8.98
C THR A 90 -8.67 -0.79 7.97
N LEU A 91 -8.17 -0.76 6.73
CA LEU A 91 -8.81 -0.11 5.59
C LEU A 91 -9.51 -1.17 4.75
N HIS A 92 -10.77 -0.93 4.45
CA HIS A 92 -11.61 -1.81 3.65
C HIS A 92 -12.00 -1.12 2.34
N GLY A 93 -12.13 -1.91 1.27
CA GLY A 93 -12.60 -1.39 -0.01
C GLY A 93 -12.11 -2.15 -1.23
N HIS A 94 -10.89 -2.74 -1.21
CA HIS A 94 -10.50 -3.66 -2.27
C HIS A 94 -11.41 -4.88 -2.29
N LEU A 95 -11.64 -5.40 -3.51
CA LEU A 95 -12.56 -6.51 -3.77
C LEU A 95 -11.82 -7.82 -4.07
N ASP A 96 -10.47 -7.78 -4.06
CA ASP A 96 -9.59 -8.93 -4.28
C ASP A 96 -8.24 -8.70 -3.59
N TYR A 97 -7.30 -9.63 -3.75
CA TYR A 97 -6.00 -9.65 -3.09
C TYR A 97 -5.24 -8.33 -3.23
N VAL A 98 -4.75 -7.80 -2.12
CA VAL A 98 -3.88 -6.62 -2.11
C VAL A 98 -2.44 -7.07 -2.30
N ARG A 99 -1.86 -6.73 -3.46
CA ARG A 99 -0.52 -7.17 -3.89
C ARG A 99 0.60 -6.32 -3.32
N SER A 100 0.43 -5.03 -3.31
CA SER A 100 1.44 -4.09 -2.81
C SER A 100 0.82 -2.96 -2.03
N VAL A 101 1.57 -2.44 -1.06
CA VAL A 101 1.20 -1.28 -0.26
C VAL A 101 2.44 -0.46 0.08
N PHE A 102 2.35 0.87 -0.05
CA PHE A 102 3.43 1.79 0.30
C PHE A 102 2.89 3.06 0.94
N PHE A 103 3.66 3.63 1.87
CA PHE A 103 3.42 4.98 2.36
C PHE A 103 3.95 6.01 1.38
N HIS A 104 3.27 7.14 1.31
CA HIS A 104 3.82 8.36 0.71
C HIS A 104 4.88 8.95 1.66
N HIS A 105 5.91 9.56 1.10
CA HIS A 105 7.05 10.08 1.88
C HIS A 105 6.73 11.36 2.67
N GLU A 106 5.76 12.19 2.19
CA GLU A 106 5.39 13.47 2.82
C GLU A 106 3.93 13.50 3.27
N HIS A 107 3.01 13.05 2.40
CA HIS A 107 1.59 13.12 2.67
C HIS A 107 1.10 11.94 3.53
N PRO A 108 0.01 12.11 4.29
CA PRO A 108 -0.56 11.03 5.10
C PRO A 108 -1.30 10.00 4.21
N TRP A 109 -0.63 9.55 3.15
CA TRP A 109 -1.24 8.67 2.17
C TRP A 109 -0.58 7.30 2.13
N ILE A 110 -1.41 6.31 1.79
CA ILE A 110 -1.01 4.96 1.44
C ILE A 110 -1.49 4.70 0.02
N ILE A 111 -0.67 4.08 -0.81
CA ILE A 111 -1.07 3.52 -2.10
C ILE A 111 -1.15 2.01 -1.98
N SER A 112 -2.14 1.41 -2.63
CA SER A 112 -2.31 -0.04 -2.74
C SER A 112 -2.65 -0.47 -4.15
N ALA A 113 -2.14 -1.62 -4.57
CA ALA A 113 -2.48 -2.27 -5.84
C ALA A 113 -3.11 -3.62 -5.57
N SER A 114 -4.10 -4.01 -6.39
CA SER A 114 -4.91 -5.20 -6.14
C SER A 114 -5.22 -6.00 -7.42
N ASP A 115 -5.57 -7.27 -7.20
CA ASP A 115 -6.13 -8.16 -8.21
C ASP A 115 -7.51 -7.71 -8.69
N ASP A 116 -8.20 -6.82 -7.98
CA ASP A 116 -9.44 -6.16 -8.43
C ASP A 116 -9.23 -5.17 -9.58
N GLN A 117 -8.01 -5.11 -10.16
CA GLN A 117 -7.59 -4.27 -11.28
C GLN A 117 -7.51 -2.79 -10.94
N THR A 118 -7.66 -2.42 -9.67
CA THR A 118 -7.59 -1.03 -9.22
C THR A 118 -6.34 -0.74 -8.39
N ILE A 119 -5.97 0.53 -8.43
CA ILE A 119 -5.03 1.12 -7.48
C ILE A 119 -5.85 2.08 -6.61
N ARG A 120 -5.60 2.08 -5.30
CA ARG A 120 -6.28 2.99 -4.40
C ARG A 120 -5.29 3.85 -3.64
N ILE A 121 -5.68 5.11 -3.43
CA ILE A 121 -4.96 6.03 -2.55
C ILE A 121 -5.84 6.26 -1.32
N TRP A 122 -5.25 6.09 -0.16
CA TRP A 122 -5.91 6.20 1.13
C TRP A 122 -5.26 7.31 1.95
N ASN A 123 -6.06 8.11 2.62
CA ASN A 123 -5.56 8.95 3.69
C ASN A 123 -5.64 8.13 4.99
N TRP A 124 -4.47 7.80 5.58
CA TRP A 124 -4.42 6.95 6.77
C TRP A 124 -4.78 7.70 8.06
N GLN A 125 -4.74 9.04 8.09
CA GLN A 125 -5.20 9.83 9.24
C GLN A 125 -6.73 9.87 9.31
N SER A 126 -7.42 10.16 8.21
CA SER A 126 -8.88 10.12 8.12
C SER A 126 -9.42 8.70 7.92
N ARG A 127 -8.57 7.73 7.57
CA ARG A 127 -8.92 6.32 7.29
C ARG A 127 -9.87 6.15 6.11
N THR A 128 -9.80 7.05 5.13
CA THR A 128 -10.69 7.07 3.97
C THR A 128 -9.95 6.79 2.68
N CYS A 129 -10.61 6.15 1.71
CA CYS A 129 -10.14 6.08 0.34
C CYS A 129 -10.38 7.44 -0.33
N ILE A 130 -9.33 8.07 -0.83
CA ILE A 130 -9.40 9.41 -1.44
C ILE A 130 -9.34 9.38 -2.96
N ALA A 131 -8.85 8.29 -3.56
CA ALA A 131 -8.88 8.08 -5.01
C ALA A 131 -8.87 6.59 -5.36
N VAL A 132 -9.54 6.25 -6.47
CA VAL A 132 -9.50 4.92 -7.09
C VAL A 132 -9.06 5.11 -8.54
N LEU A 133 -7.92 4.53 -8.89
CA LEU A 133 -7.36 4.59 -10.23
C LEU A 133 -7.77 3.33 -10.98
N THR A 134 -8.51 3.52 -12.07
CA THR A 134 -9.01 2.47 -12.95
C THR A 134 -8.37 2.60 -14.33
N GLY A 135 -8.30 1.48 -15.05
CA GLY A 135 -7.79 1.47 -16.42
C GLY A 135 -6.94 0.24 -16.74
N HIS A 136 -6.25 -0.36 -15.76
CA HIS A 136 -5.67 -1.69 -15.97
C HIS A 136 -6.77 -2.73 -16.24
N ASN A 137 -6.46 -3.69 -17.13
CA ASN A 137 -7.40 -4.73 -17.56
C ASN A 137 -7.13 -6.09 -16.91
N HIS A 138 -6.14 -6.16 -16.01
CA HIS A 138 -5.76 -7.36 -15.28
C HIS A 138 -5.18 -6.96 -13.92
N TYR A 139 -4.81 -7.94 -13.09
CA TYR A 139 -4.24 -7.75 -11.76
C TYR A 139 -3.13 -6.69 -11.74
N VAL A 140 -3.23 -5.75 -10.82
CA VAL A 140 -2.15 -4.78 -10.61
C VAL A 140 -1.20 -5.32 -9.56
N MET A 141 0.02 -5.64 -10.00
CA MET A 141 1.00 -6.33 -9.17
C MET A 141 1.72 -5.38 -8.22
N CYS A 142 1.98 -4.17 -8.66
CA CYS A 142 2.67 -3.16 -7.86
C CYS A 142 2.25 -1.75 -8.27
N ALA A 143 2.17 -0.85 -7.29
CA ALA A 143 2.04 0.58 -7.53
C ALA A 143 2.85 1.34 -6.48
N GLN A 144 3.57 2.38 -6.90
CA GLN A 144 4.43 3.19 -6.03
C GLN A 144 4.32 4.67 -6.37
N PHE A 145 4.48 5.52 -5.35
CA PHE A 145 4.68 6.95 -5.54
C PHE A 145 6.12 7.22 -6.02
N HIS A 146 6.26 8.19 -6.91
CA HIS A 146 7.56 8.75 -7.23
C HIS A 146 8.13 9.49 -5.98
N PRO A 147 9.44 9.38 -5.70
CA PRO A 147 10.02 9.96 -4.48
C PRO A 147 10.03 11.49 -4.44
N TYR A 148 9.90 12.19 -5.57
CA TYR A 148 10.02 13.65 -5.64
C TYR A 148 8.95 14.34 -6.50
N GLU A 149 8.31 13.62 -7.41
CA GLU A 149 7.30 14.18 -8.32
C GLU A 149 5.91 13.68 -7.97
N ASP A 150 4.88 14.41 -8.36
CA ASP A 150 3.48 14.05 -8.11
C ASP A 150 3.01 12.96 -9.10
N LEU A 151 3.81 11.90 -9.21
CA LEU A 151 3.59 10.78 -10.11
C LEU A 151 3.47 9.46 -9.36
N ILE A 152 2.69 8.55 -9.93
CA ILE A 152 2.59 7.15 -9.53
C ILE A 152 3.00 6.30 -10.71
N VAL A 153 3.69 5.20 -10.46
CA VAL A 153 3.93 4.13 -11.43
C VAL A 153 3.22 2.87 -10.99
N SER A 154 2.63 2.15 -11.92
CA SER A 154 2.01 0.83 -11.68
C SER A 154 2.41 -0.18 -12.75
N ALA A 155 2.49 -1.44 -12.34
CA ALA A 155 2.76 -2.58 -13.21
C ALA A 155 1.64 -3.62 -13.07
N SER A 156 1.21 -4.20 -14.19
CA SER A 156 0.06 -5.10 -14.24
C SER A 156 0.32 -6.33 -15.10
N MET A 157 -0.43 -7.38 -14.77
CA MET A 157 -0.54 -8.58 -15.61
C MET A 157 -1.18 -8.32 -16.98
N ASP A 158 -1.69 -7.11 -17.24
CA ASP A 158 -2.14 -6.67 -18.55
C ASP A 158 -0.98 -6.32 -19.51
N GLN A 159 0.26 -6.61 -19.11
CA GLN A 159 1.49 -6.37 -19.87
C GLN A 159 1.89 -4.90 -19.99
N THR A 160 1.21 -4.00 -19.26
CA THR A 160 1.50 -2.57 -19.29
C THR A 160 2.08 -2.07 -17.96
N VAL A 161 2.93 -1.05 -18.09
CA VAL A 161 3.30 -0.16 -16.98
C VAL A 161 2.64 1.18 -17.24
N ARG A 162 1.98 1.74 -16.23
CA ARG A 162 1.31 3.04 -16.35
C ARG A 162 1.92 4.06 -15.42
N VAL A 163 1.99 5.30 -15.92
CA VAL A 163 2.38 6.46 -15.12
C VAL A 163 1.16 7.36 -14.97
N TRP A 164 0.87 7.72 -13.73
CA TRP A 164 -0.30 8.50 -13.35
C TRP A 164 0.16 9.81 -12.72
N ASP A 165 -0.54 10.89 -13.02
CA ASP A 165 -0.32 12.22 -12.44
C ASP A 165 -1.40 12.48 -11.39
N PHE A 166 -0.99 12.80 -10.15
CA PHE A 166 -1.89 13.09 -9.03
C PHE A 166 -1.80 14.53 -8.52
N THR A 167 -1.24 15.45 -9.32
CA THR A 167 -1.08 16.86 -8.96
C THR A 167 -2.40 17.51 -8.51
N THR A 168 -3.51 17.22 -9.23
CA THR A 168 -4.83 17.76 -8.87
C THR A 168 -5.33 17.26 -7.53
N LEU A 169 -5.14 15.96 -7.24
CA LEU A 169 -5.51 15.36 -5.94
C LEU A 169 -4.73 16.03 -4.80
N LYS A 170 -3.44 16.26 -5.00
CA LYS A 170 -2.58 16.95 -4.03
C LYS A 170 -3.05 18.38 -3.76
N GLN A 171 -3.36 19.15 -4.80
CA GLN A 171 -3.86 20.51 -4.68
C GLN A 171 -5.17 20.57 -3.88
N LYS A 172 -6.12 19.68 -4.17
CA LYS A 172 -7.38 19.59 -3.42
C LYS A 172 -7.17 19.22 -1.96
N SER A 173 -6.23 18.34 -1.65
CA SER A 173 -5.95 17.94 -0.28
C SER A 173 -5.28 19.05 0.56
N THR A 174 -4.55 19.95 -0.08
CA THR A 174 -3.90 21.11 0.57
C THR A 174 -4.82 22.30 0.74
N THR A 175 -5.80 22.47 -0.14
CA THR A 175 -6.77 23.59 -0.10
C THR A 175 -8.05 23.25 0.66
N ALA A 176 -8.25 22.00 1.06
CA ALA A 176 -9.43 21.59 1.82
C ALA A 176 -9.44 22.28 3.20
N GLN A 177 -10.27 23.32 3.35
CA GLN A 177 -10.71 23.78 4.65
C GLN A 177 -11.40 22.61 5.40
N PRO A 178 -11.42 22.63 6.76
CA PRO A 178 -12.12 21.59 7.50
C PRO A 178 -13.56 21.48 6.99
N MET A 179 -13.86 20.31 6.40
CA MET A 179 -15.19 20.05 5.82
C MET A 179 -16.28 20.25 6.87
N SER A 180 -17.37 20.90 6.46
CA SER A 180 -18.57 21.00 7.29
C SER A 180 -19.09 19.60 7.63
N LEU A 181 -19.81 19.47 8.75
CA LEU A 181 -20.42 18.20 9.17
C LEU A 181 -21.36 17.66 8.07
N GLU A 182 -22.02 18.55 7.33
CA GLU A 182 -22.93 18.24 6.22
C GLU A 182 -22.20 17.61 5.03
N ASP A 183 -21.01 18.14 4.69
CA ASP A 183 -20.16 17.57 3.62
C ASP A 183 -19.59 16.20 4.00
N GLN A 184 -19.29 15.98 5.29
CA GLN A 184 -18.84 14.68 5.81
C GLN A 184 -19.96 13.63 5.72
N ILE A 185 -21.20 14.01 6.04
CA ILE A 185 -22.38 13.14 5.94
C ILE A 185 -22.72 12.85 4.47
N ALA A 186 -22.63 13.85 3.59
CA ALA A 186 -22.86 13.67 2.16
C ALA A 186 -21.85 12.68 1.54
N ARG A 187 -20.56 12.78 1.91
CA ARG A 187 -19.53 11.81 1.46
C ARG A 187 -19.68 10.42 2.05
N ALA A 188 -20.14 10.30 3.30
CA ALA A 188 -20.42 8.99 3.91
C ALA A 188 -21.58 8.28 3.23
N ASN A 189 -22.52 9.04 2.63
CA ASN A 189 -23.68 8.54 1.89
C ASN A 189 -23.43 8.42 0.37
N SER A 190 -22.29 8.93 -0.14
CA SER A 190 -21.94 8.78 -1.55
C SER A 190 -21.60 7.32 -1.86
N THR A 191 -22.28 6.78 -2.86
CA THR A 191 -22.06 5.42 -3.34
C THR A 191 -20.66 5.30 -3.96
N GLN A 192 -20.11 4.10 -3.93
CA GLN A 192 -18.81 3.76 -4.53
C GLN A 192 -18.63 4.27 -5.99
N MET A 193 -19.73 4.51 -6.70
CA MET A 193 -19.76 5.10 -8.04
C MET A 193 -19.23 6.54 -8.10
N ASP A 194 -19.44 7.36 -7.07
CA ASP A 194 -18.99 8.75 -7.07
C ASP A 194 -17.47 8.88 -6.91
N LEU A 195 -16.81 7.86 -6.33
CA LEU A 195 -15.36 7.76 -6.23
C LEU A 195 -14.69 7.48 -7.60
N PHE A 196 -15.41 6.81 -8.52
CA PHE A 196 -14.92 6.53 -9.87
C PHE A 196 -15.00 7.74 -10.81
N ALA A 197 -15.79 8.75 -10.48
CA ALA A 197 -15.93 10.00 -11.25
C ALA A 197 -14.82 11.02 -10.95
N ASN A 198 -13.91 10.71 -10.00
CA ASN A 198 -12.90 11.66 -9.58
C ASN A 198 -11.69 11.61 -10.55
N MET A 199 -11.69 12.51 -11.56
CA MET A 199 -10.58 12.73 -12.50
C MET A 199 -9.39 13.46 -11.86
N ASP A 200 -9.17 13.29 -10.55
CA ASP A 200 -8.07 13.95 -9.80
C ASP A 200 -6.72 13.26 -10.00
N VAL A 201 -6.76 12.06 -10.57
CA VAL A 201 -5.57 11.30 -10.97
C VAL A 201 -5.78 10.84 -12.40
N VAL A 202 -4.87 11.23 -13.29
CA VAL A 202 -4.96 10.94 -14.72
C VAL A 202 -3.79 10.09 -15.20
N VAL A 203 -4.06 9.18 -16.15
CA VAL A 203 -3.00 8.42 -16.82
C VAL A 203 -2.19 9.37 -17.69
N LYS A 204 -0.90 9.49 -17.40
CA LYS A 204 0.03 10.32 -18.19
C LYS A 204 0.70 9.53 -19.30
N TYR A 205 1.10 8.30 -19.02
CA TYR A 205 1.73 7.40 -19.98
C TYR A 205 1.27 5.96 -19.77
N VAL A 206 1.16 5.22 -20.89
CA VAL A 206 1.01 3.77 -20.93
C VAL A 206 2.23 3.22 -21.66
N LEU A 207 3.03 2.43 -20.96
CA LEU A 207 4.25 1.84 -21.50
C LEU A 207 3.97 0.38 -21.83
N GLU A 208 4.11 0.05 -23.11
CA GLU A 208 3.90 -1.29 -23.67
C GLU A 208 5.26 -1.87 -24.10
N GLY A 209 5.35 -3.19 -24.21
CA GLY A 209 6.57 -3.85 -24.69
C GLY A 209 6.90 -5.16 -23.98
N HIS A 210 6.14 -5.53 -22.95
CA HIS A 210 6.24 -6.82 -22.33
C HIS A 210 5.36 -7.86 -23.04
N ASP A 211 5.91 -9.03 -23.32
CA ASP A 211 5.17 -10.15 -23.94
C ASP A 211 4.35 -10.97 -22.92
N ARG A 212 4.55 -10.70 -21.63
CA ARG A 212 3.85 -11.34 -20.50
C ARG A 212 3.57 -10.30 -19.42
N GLY A 213 2.70 -10.64 -18.47
CA GLY A 213 2.37 -9.77 -17.35
C GLY A 213 3.62 -9.29 -16.57
N VAL A 214 3.56 -8.04 -16.11
CA VAL A 214 4.60 -7.34 -15.35
C VAL A 214 4.34 -7.44 -13.87
#